data_209eba93f598fdbaa13bfeab2bafd180
#
_entry.id   209eba93f598fdbaa13bfeab2bafd180
#
_cell.length_a   1.000
_cell.length_b   1.000
_cell.length_c   1.000
_cell.angle_alpha   90.00
_cell.angle_beta   90.00
_cell.angle_gamma   90.00
#
_symmetry.space_group_name_H-M   'P 1'
#
loop_
_entity.id
_entity.type
_entity.pdbx_description
1 polymer ?
#
loop_
_entity_poly.entity_id
_entity_poly.type
_entity_poly.pdbx_seq_one_letter_code
_entity_poly.pdbx_strand_id
1 'polypeptide(L)'
;MVTISCSAKLHAFALAEQMEKNNQLDVFFTSYASPKNTMAKRLVNRIDRERIPPEKIFTLFPLAVLTKIFPARAHTWNDIFDKWVAAKLDKSKSGVFIGWSGMSLYSMRVARGKGIKTILERGSSHIVYQNNILKEEYKRFGIDFAIHPAVIEKELQEYREADYISVPSYFVKDSFISQGIPVEKLLINPYGASSFFTPAPKTAEQKSSKFRIVYLGTLSFRKGLIYFFEALGLLSLSENLYEVWFIGNIAAEIKPIIEKYKRDNWIFMGKIDHYELGTYLSQCDLGVQPSIEEGLSMVILQLMSCAVPVIATTNTGGANIIQDNVSGCIVPVRSPAAIAEKIEQLFYHTDQLSAMKKAAASKIQNGFTWNDYGDRYINTLRKIIHG
;
A
#
# COMPACT_ATOMS: atom_id res chain seq x y z
N MET A 1 19.22 -1.49 -18.38
CA MET A 1 18.92 -0.41 -17.40
C MET A 1 17.48 0.01 -17.53
N VAL A 2 16.92 0.62 -16.49
CA VAL A 2 15.53 1.06 -16.42
C VAL A 2 15.40 2.54 -16.09
N THR A 3 14.43 3.21 -16.70
CA THR A 3 13.96 4.53 -16.30
C THR A 3 12.69 4.36 -15.47
N ILE A 4 12.63 5.03 -14.30
CA ILE A 4 11.48 4.99 -13.39
C ILE A 4 10.84 6.37 -13.34
N SER A 5 9.49 6.44 -13.37
CA SER A 5 8.71 7.68 -13.32
C SER A 5 7.53 7.59 -12.37
N CYS A 6 7.53 8.42 -11.32
CA CYS A 6 6.42 8.49 -10.35
C CYS A 6 6.30 9.89 -9.74
N SER A 7 5.16 10.57 -9.96
CA SER A 7 4.90 11.90 -9.39
C SER A 7 4.57 11.87 -7.89
N ALA A 8 4.25 10.71 -7.32
CA ALA A 8 3.78 10.56 -5.95
C ALA A 8 4.82 9.89 -5.04
N LYS A 9 4.65 10.07 -3.71
CA LYS A 9 5.45 9.33 -2.72
C LYS A 9 4.86 7.94 -2.51
N LEU A 10 5.19 7.03 -3.42
CA LEU A 10 4.78 5.63 -3.39
C LEU A 10 6.01 4.73 -3.23
N HIS A 11 5.83 3.41 -3.41
CA HIS A 11 6.92 2.43 -3.39
C HIS A 11 7.94 2.60 -4.54
N ALA A 12 7.76 3.59 -5.43
CA ALA A 12 8.71 3.94 -6.50
C ALA A 12 10.13 4.20 -5.98
N PHE A 13 10.26 4.79 -4.78
CA PHE A 13 11.57 5.02 -4.16
C PHE A 13 12.25 3.70 -3.78
N ALA A 14 11.50 2.77 -3.19
CA ALA A 14 12.02 1.45 -2.88
C ALA A 14 12.43 0.69 -4.16
N LEU A 15 11.62 0.78 -5.23
CA LEU A 15 11.99 0.20 -6.52
C LEU A 15 13.28 0.84 -7.06
N ALA A 16 13.36 2.16 -7.06
CA ALA A 16 14.56 2.87 -7.56
C ALA A 16 15.82 2.51 -6.76
N GLU A 17 15.72 2.40 -5.41
CA GLU A 17 16.82 1.93 -4.56
C GLU A 17 17.25 0.50 -4.92
N GLN A 18 16.31 -0.40 -5.14
CA GLN A 18 16.63 -1.78 -5.52
C GLN A 18 17.25 -1.87 -6.93
N MET A 19 16.76 -1.04 -7.88
CA MET A 19 17.36 -0.97 -9.21
C MET A 19 18.77 -0.38 -9.15
N GLU A 20 19.01 0.64 -8.33
CA GLU A 20 20.35 1.21 -8.14
C GLU A 20 21.31 0.22 -7.50
N LYS A 21 20.90 -0.45 -6.43
CA LYS A 21 21.68 -1.50 -5.75
C LYS A 21 22.16 -2.60 -6.72
N ASN A 22 21.37 -2.87 -7.76
CA ASN A 22 21.67 -3.89 -8.77
C ASN A 22 22.27 -3.30 -10.06
N ASN A 23 22.69 -2.03 -10.06
CA ASN A 23 23.25 -1.32 -11.24
C ASN A 23 22.30 -1.31 -12.44
N GLN A 24 20.98 -1.31 -12.21
CA GLN A 24 19.96 -1.29 -13.25
C GLN A 24 19.28 0.07 -13.41
N LEU A 25 19.41 0.99 -12.43
CA LEU A 25 18.81 2.31 -12.52
C LEU A 25 19.59 3.21 -13.49
N ASP A 26 18.89 3.71 -14.51
CA ASP A 26 19.37 4.79 -15.37
C ASP A 26 18.94 6.14 -14.79
N VAL A 27 17.63 6.39 -14.74
CA VAL A 27 17.05 7.66 -14.29
C VAL A 27 15.80 7.42 -13.46
N PHE A 28 15.61 8.26 -12.42
CA PHE A 28 14.39 8.32 -11.63
C PHE A 28 13.76 9.73 -11.72
N PHE A 29 12.58 9.81 -12.36
CA PHE A 29 11.76 11.01 -12.42
C PHE A 29 10.75 11.04 -11.28
N THR A 30 10.70 12.14 -10.51
CA THR A 30 9.76 12.28 -9.39
C THR A 30 9.43 13.75 -9.10
N SER A 31 8.31 14.03 -8.44
CA SER A 31 8.04 15.36 -7.89
C SER A 31 8.36 15.45 -6.38
N TYR A 32 8.67 14.33 -5.72
CA TYR A 32 8.90 14.29 -4.27
C TYR A 32 10.36 14.34 -3.83
N ALA A 33 11.31 14.55 -4.75
CA ALA A 33 12.69 14.81 -4.38
C ALA A 33 12.93 16.32 -4.27
N SER A 34 13.36 16.84 -3.11
CA SER A 34 13.68 18.27 -2.94
C SER A 34 15.05 18.60 -3.56
N PRO A 35 15.26 19.75 -4.21
CA PRO A 35 16.60 20.22 -4.60
C PRO A 35 17.53 20.32 -3.38
N LYS A 36 18.84 20.16 -3.58
CA LYS A 36 19.85 20.38 -2.53
C LYS A 36 19.65 21.79 -1.97
N ASN A 37 19.57 21.92 -0.63
CA ASN A 37 19.67 23.20 0.12
C ASN A 37 18.48 24.18 0.12
N THR A 38 17.21 23.78 0.24
CA THR A 38 16.13 24.74 0.44
C THR A 38 15.29 24.48 1.69
N MET A 39 14.69 25.56 2.26
CA MET A 39 13.68 25.51 3.34
C MET A 39 12.53 24.55 3.01
N ALA A 40 12.34 24.22 1.75
CA ALA A 40 11.41 23.19 1.24
C ALA A 40 11.65 21.77 1.83
N LYS A 41 12.82 21.48 2.42
CA LYS A 41 13.05 20.22 3.16
C LYS A 41 12.06 19.98 4.30
N ARG A 42 11.50 21.04 4.89
CA ARG A 42 10.51 20.95 5.98
C ARG A 42 9.10 20.65 5.50
N LEU A 43 8.78 20.95 4.23
CA LEU A 43 7.44 20.77 3.65
C LEU A 43 7.20 19.38 3.08
N VAL A 44 8.28 18.68 2.72
CA VAL A 44 8.22 17.30 2.20
C VAL A 44 9.01 16.43 3.16
N ASN A 45 8.34 15.50 3.85
CA ASN A 45 8.98 14.54 4.75
C ASN A 45 10.24 13.96 4.13
N ARG A 46 11.35 13.91 4.90
CA ARG A 46 12.62 13.34 4.48
C ARG A 46 12.40 12.02 3.75
N ILE A 47 12.76 11.99 2.49
CA ILE A 47 13.02 10.76 1.78
C ILE A 47 14.50 10.51 2.01
N ASP A 48 14.84 9.34 2.53
CA ASP A 48 16.23 8.90 2.64
C ASP A 48 16.83 8.84 1.22
N ARG A 49 17.58 9.89 0.86
CA ARG A 49 18.21 10.06 -0.45
C ARG A 49 19.56 9.38 -0.53
N GLU A 50 20.03 8.84 0.59
CA GLU A 50 21.40 8.34 0.70
C GLU A 50 21.66 7.12 -0.19
N ARG A 51 20.58 6.49 -0.71
CA ARG A 51 20.67 5.24 -1.48
C ARG A 51 20.56 5.38 -3.00
N ILE A 52 20.17 6.56 -3.51
CA ILE A 52 20.07 6.82 -4.95
C ILE A 52 20.96 8.02 -5.27
N PRO A 53 21.93 7.90 -6.20
CA PRO A 53 22.80 9.00 -6.62
C PRO A 53 21.99 10.22 -7.09
N PRO A 54 22.28 11.42 -6.59
CA PRO A 54 21.51 12.63 -6.93
C PRO A 54 21.47 12.96 -8.42
N GLU A 55 22.51 12.60 -9.17
CA GLU A 55 22.61 12.79 -10.61
C GLU A 55 21.63 11.93 -11.41
N LYS A 56 21.14 10.82 -10.84
CA LYS A 56 20.10 9.97 -11.43
C LYS A 56 18.69 10.43 -11.10
N ILE A 57 18.50 11.43 -10.22
CA ILE A 57 17.19 11.92 -9.81
C ILE A 57 16.85 13.21 -10.54
N PHE A 58 15.79 13.17 -11.35
CA PHE A 58 15.19 14.35 -11.97
C PHE A 58 13.90 14.70 -11.26
N THR A 59 13.80 15.94 -10.75
CA THR A 59 12.66 16.35 -9.94
C THR A 59 11.89 17.53 -10.52
N LEU A 60 10.55 17.43 -10.49
CA LEU A 60 9.64 18.54 -10.73
C LEU A 60 8.95 18.93 -9.39
N PHE A 61 9.76 19.30 -8.42
CA PHE A 61 9.35 19.55 -7.03
C PHE A 61 8.15 20.51 -6.84
N PRO A 62 7.97 21.60 -7.61
CA PRO A 62 6.81 22.48 -7.44
C PRO A 62 5.47 21.74 -7.51
N LEU A 63 5.37 20.65 -8.27
CA LEU A 63 4.13 19.87 -8.36
C LEU A 63 3.78 19.14 -7.08
N ALA A 64 4.76 18.72 -6.28
CA ALA A 64 4.50 18.11 -4.97
C ALA A 64 3.83 19.11 -4.02
N VAL A 65 4.22 20.40 -4.09
CA VAL A 65 3.62 21.47 -3.31
C VAL A 65 2.20 21.75 -3.79
N LEU A 66 2.01 21.89 -5.12
CA LEU A 66 0.70 22.13 -5.72
C LEU A 66 -0.30 21.01 -5.42
N THR A 67 0.14 19.76 -5.46
CA THR A 67 -0.71 18.61 -5.11
C THR A 67 -1.16 18.65 -3.65
N LYS A 68 -0.32 19.13 -2.74
CA LYS A 68 -0.67 19.31 -1.32
C LYS A 68 -1.69 20.44 -1.10
N ILE A 69 -1.53 21.55 -1.82
CA ILE A 69 -2.40 22.74 -1.68
C ILE A 69 -3.74 22.51 -2.40
N PHE A 70 -3.72 21.87 -3.57
CA PHE A 70 -4.90 21.65 -4.43
C PHE A 70 -5.08 20.17 -4.76
N PRO A 71 -5.38 19.30 -3.77
CA PRO A 71 -5.48 17.85 -3.97
C PRO A 71 -6.58 17.45 -4.96
N ALA A 72 -7.66 18.21 -5.08
CA ALA A 72 -8.73 17.97 -6.05
C ALA A 72 -8.26 18.05 -7.51
N ARG A 73 -7.14 18.72 -7.79
CA ARG A 73 -6.53 18.84 -9.12
C ARG A 73 -5.37 17.88 -9.34
N ALA A 74 -5.22 16.85 -8.51
CA ALA A 74 -4.09 15.92 -8.59
C ALA A 74 -3.92 15.29 -10.00
N HIS A 75 -5.03 14.99 -10.69
CA HIS A 75 -4.99 14.47 -12.07
C HIS A 75 -4.33 15.46 -13.05
N THR A 76 -4.61 16.76 -12.93
CA THR A 76 -3.99 17.79 -13.78
C THR A 76 -2.48 17.89 -13.50
N TRP A 77 -2.08 17.83 -12.21
CA TRP A 77 -0.66 17.87 -11.85
C TRP A 77 0.09 16.62 -12.34
N ASN A 78 -0.57 15.48 -12.32
CA ASN A 78 -0.04 14.23 -12.89
C ASN A 78 0.15 14.33 -14.40
N ASP A 79 -0.76 14.99 -15.14
CA ASP A 79 -0.61 15.22 -16.58
C ASP A 79 0.56 16.13 -16.91
N ILE A 80 0.74 17.21 -16.14
CA ILE A 80 1.89 18.12 -16.31
C ILE A 80 3.19 17.37 -16.05
N PHE A 81 3.25 16.55 -15.00
CA PHE A 81 4.41 15.72 -14.68
C PHE A 81 4.73 14.74 -15.81
N ASP A 82 3.75 14.01 -16.29
CA ASP A 82 3.87 13.00 -17.34
C ASP A 82 4.40 13.61 -18.65
N LYS A 83 3.85 14.78 -19.09
CA LYS A 83 4.34 15.53 -20.25
C LYS A 83 5.78 16.03 -20.05
N TRP A 84 6.13 16.46 -18.83
CA TRP A 84 7.50 16.87 -18.53
C TRP A 84 8.47 15.69 -18.60
N VAL A 85 8.10 14.49 -18.12
CA VAL A 85 8.89 13.26 -18.27
C VAL A 85 9.02 12.89 -19.73
N ALA A 86 7.92 12.89 -20.49
CA ALA A 86 7.89 12.60 -21.93
C ALA A 86 8.91 13.45 -22.71
N ALA A 87 8.96 14.76 -22.41
CA ALA A 87 9.91 15.68 -23.05
C ALA A 87 11.39 15.43 -22.67
N LYS A 88 11.65 14.67 -21.58
CA LYS A 88 13.02 14.38 -21.11
C LYS A 88 13.50 12.96 -21.44
N LEU A 89 12.62 12.08 -21.88
CA LEU A 89 12.96 10.69 -22.22
C LEU A 89 13.93 10.54 -23.40
N ASP A 90 14.16 11.58 -24.18
CA ASP A 90 15.14 11.57 -25.28
C ASP A 90 16.57 11.29 -24.82
N LYS A 91 16.88 11.55 -23.56
CA LYS A 91 18.21 11.37 -22.98
C LYS A 91 18.39 10.01 -22.29
N SER A 92 17.34 9.20 -22.20
CA SER A 92 17.40 7.89 -21.56
C SER A 92 18.06 6.86 -22.45
N LYS A 93 18.96 6.05 -21.87
CA LYS A 93 19.60 4.88 -22.50
C LYS A 93 18.95 3.57 -22.08
N SER A 94 17.77 3.65 -21.48
CA SER A 94 17.07 2.51 -20.87
C SER A 94 16.41 1.62 -21.92
N GLY A 95 16.44 0.30 -21.67
CA GLY A 95 15.65 -0.68 -22.44
C GLY A 95 14.22 -0.84 -21.91
N VAL A 96 13.94 -0.39 -20.70
CA VAL A 96 12.62 -0.49 -20.05
C VAL A 96 12.26 0.83 -19.37
N PHE A 97 11.03 1.27 -19.56
CA PHE A 97 10.40 2.38 -18.85
C PHE A 97 9.37 1.83 -17.86
N ILE A 98 9.47 2.24 -16.59
CA ILE A 98 8.55 1.85 -15.53
C ILE A 98 7.82 3.11 -15.06
N GLY A 99 6.49 3.17 -15.29
CA GLY A 99 5.65 4.29 -14.91
C GLY A 99 4.53 3.87 -13.96
N TRP A 100 3.95 4.83 -13.25
CA TRP A 100 2.80 4.61 -12.37
C TRP A 100 1.49 5.01 -13.03
N SER A 101 0.45 4.23 -12.80
CA SER A 101 -0.88 4.45 -13.35
C SER A 101 -1.46 5.82 -12.96
N GLY A 102 -2.14 6.46 -13.89
CA GLY A 102 -2.69 7.82 -13.77
C GLY A 102 -1.66 8.94 -14.04
N MET A 103 -0.39 8.61 -14.33
CA MET A 103 0.68 9.60 -14.49
C MET A 103 1.77 9.22 -15.50
N SER A 104 1.48 8.34 -16.47
CA SER A 104 2.51 7.80 -17.36
C SER A 104 2.08 7.61 -18.81
N LEU A 105 0.91 8.06 -19.24
CA LEU A 105 0.38 7.84 -20.59
C LEU A 105 1.26 8.46 -21.67
N TYR A 106 1.63 9.75 -21.52
CA TYR A 106 2.43 10.47 -22.50
C TYR A 106 3.87 9.96 -22.56
N SER A 107 4.46 9.71 -21.41
CA SER A 107 5.83 9.17 -21.30
C SER A 107 5.92 7.74 -21.85
N MET A 108 4.93 6.88 -21.60
CA MET A 108 4.88 5.55 -22.20
C MET A 108 4.78 5.60 -23.74
N ARG A 109 3.97 6.50 -24.28
CA ARG A 109 3.87 6.68 -25.75
C ARG A 109 5.22 7.06 -26.37
N VAL A 110 5.94 8.00 -25.74
CA VAL A 110 7.29 8.37 -26.17
C VAL A 110 8.26 7.19 -26.06
N ALA A 111 8.23 6.46 -24.92
CA ALA A 111 9.08 5.29 -24.71
C ALA A 111 8.84 4.22 -25.80
N ARG A 112 7.57 3.88 -26.07
CA ARG A 112 7.20 2.91 -27.11
C ARG A 112 7.62 3.35 -28.51
N GLY A 113 7.46 4.65 -28.84
CA GLY A 113 7.93 5.22 -30.12
C GLY A 113 9.44 5.07 -30.33
N LYS A 114 10.19 4.85 -29.26
CA LYS A 114 11.64 4.60 -29.26
C LYS A 114 12.01 3.12 -29.15
N GLY A 115 11.05 2.21 -29.16
CA GLY A 115 11.27 0.78 -28.99
C GLY A 115 11.58 0.36 -27.55
N ILE A 116 11.39 1.26 -26.56
CA ILE A 116 11.60 0.97 -25.15
C ILE A 116 10.36 0.22 -24.62
N LYS A 117 10.55 -0.93 -23.97
CA LYS A 117 9.48 -1.70 -23.32
C LYS A 117 8.89 -0.94 -22.14
N THR A 118 7.59 -1.04 -21.95
CA THR A 118 6.87 -0.30 -20.91
C THR A 118 6.24 -1.22 -19.86
N ILE A 119 6.47 -0.89 -18.59
CA ILE A 119 5.81 -1.54 -17.45
C ILE A 119 5.02 -0.45 -16.70
N LEU A 120 3.74 -0.69 -16.51
CA LEU A 120 2.87 0.19 -15.73
C LEU A 120 2.67 -0.39 -14.32
N GLU A 121 3.08 0.33 -13.29
CA GLU A 121 2.82 -0.02 -11.89
C GLU A 121 1.39 0.36 -11.49
N ARG A 122 0.62 -0.60 -11.02
CA ARG A 122 -0.72 -0.37 -10.49
C ARG A 122 -0.85 -0.91 -9.06
N GLY A 123 -0.94 -0.01 -8.11
CA GLY A 123 -0.96 -0.32 -6.68
C GLY A 123 -2.36 -0.57 -6.08
N SER A 124 -3.43 -0.52 -6.88
CA SER A 124 -4.82 -0.79 -6.47
C SER A 124 -5.48 -1.72 -7.50
N SER A 125 -6.71 -2.19 -7.24
CA SER A 125 -7.47 -2.97 -8.22
C SER A 125 -7.71 -2.19 -9.53
N HIS A 126 -8.11 -2.86 -10.61
CA HIS A 126 -8.44 -2.22 -11.88
C HIS A 126 -9.39 -1.04 -11.66
N ILE A 127 -9.13 0.10 -12.33
CA ILE A 127 -9.81 1.36 -12.01
C ILE A 127 -11.33 1.29 -12.07
N VAL A 128 -11.90 0.56 -13.03
CA VAL A 128 -13.35 0.34 -13.14
C VAL A 128 -13.85 -0.52 -11.98
N TYR A 129 -13.15 -1.60 -11.64
CA TYR A 129 -13.47 -2.45 -10.50
C TYR A 129 -13.43 -1.64 -9.20
N GLN A 130 -12.35 -0.86 -8.98
CA GLN A 130 -12.20 0.01 -7.82
C GLN A 130 -13.34 1.02 -7.71
N ASN A 131 -13.67 1.71 -8.82
CA ASN A 131 -14.76 2.68 -8.83
C ASN A 131 -16.09 2.03 -8.46
N ASN A 132 -16.39 0.86 -9.01
CA ASN A 132 -17.67 0.17 -8.80
C ASN A 132 -17.81 -0.32 -7.36
N ILE A 133 -16.80 -1.02 -6.82
CA ILE A 133 -16.86 -1.54 -5.44
C ILE A 133 -16.94 -0.42 -4.40
N LEU A 134 -16.21 0.69 -4.62
CA LEU A 134 -16.27 1.84 -3.72
C LEU A 134 -17.57 2.61 -3.87
N LYS A 135 -18.08 2.80 -5.08
CA LYS A 135 -19.41 3.40 -5.31
C LYS A 135 -20.52 2.61 -4.61
N GLU A 136 -20.49 1.28 -4.71
CA GLU A 136 -21.41 0.41 -3.99
C GLU A 136 -21.25 0.59 -2.46
N GLU A 137 -20.02 0.59 -1.96
CA GLU A 137 -19.75 0.71 -0.53
C GLU A 137 -20.25 2.04 0.04
N TYR A 138 -19.86 3.16 -0.55
CA TYR A 138 -20.26 4.48 -0.08
C TYR A 138 -21.77 4.71 -0.17
N LYS A 139 -22.44 4.15 -1.20
CA LYS A 139 -23.89 4.22 -1.34
C LYS A 139 -24.64 3.57 -0.16
N ARG A 140 -24.09 2.51 0.46
CA ARG A 140 -24.67 1.88 1.68
C ARG A 140 -24.81 2.85 2.84
N PHE A 141 -24.02 3.92 2.84
CA PHE A 141 -24.00 4.96 3.87
C PHE A 141 -24.58 6.29 3.37
N GLY A 142 -25.29 6.27 2.24
CA GLY A 142 -25.93 7.47 1.68
C GLY A 142 -24.95 8.49 1.11
N ILE A 143 -23.74 8.10 0.77
CA ILE A 143 -22.68 8.98 0.24
C ILE A 143 -22.47 8.68 -1.23
N ASP A 144 -22.54 9.71 -2.07
CA ASP A 144 -22.17 9.59 -3.47
C ASP A 144 -20.66 9.57 -3.62
N PHE A 145 -20.17 8.53 -4.25
CA PHE A 145 -18.74 8.36 -4.56
C PHE A 145 -18.57 8.04 -6.04
N ALA A 146 -17.63 8.72 -6.67
CA ALA A 146 -17.14 8.35 -8.01
C ALA A 146 -15.70 8.81 -8.19
N ILE A 147 -14.89 8.01 -8.84
CA ILE A 147 -13.58 8.44 -9.34
C ILE A 147 -13.81 9.36 -10.54
N HIS A 148 -13.04 10.45 -10.63
CA HIS A 148 -13.20 11.44 -11.70
C HIS A 148 -13.06 10.77 -13.08
N PRO A 149 -13.99 11.00 -14.05
CA PRO A 149 -14.02 10.33 -15.34
C PRO A 149 -12.70 10.42 -16.12
N ALA A 150 -12.02 11.59 -16.09
CA ALA A 150 -10.75 11.77 -16.77
C ALA A 150 -9.62 10.87 -16.19
N VAL A 151 -9.68 10.52 -14.89
CA VAL A 151 -8.74 9.57 -14.28
C VAL A 151 -9.02 8.16 -14.80
N ILE A 152 -10.28 7.76 -14.83
CA ILE A 152 -10.70 6.45 -15.35
C ILE A 152 -10.27 6.31 -16.82
N GLU A 153 -10.57 7.29 -17.66
CA GLU A 153 -10.24 7.29 -19.08
C GLU A 153 -8.72 7.18 -19.30
N LYS A 154 -7.93 8.00 -18.59
CA LYS A 154 -6.46 7.97 -18.69
C LYS A 154 -5.90 6.61 -18.30
N GLU A 155 -6.33 6.05 -17.15
CA GLU A 155 -5.83 4.76 -16.69
C GLU A 155 -6.23 3.61 -17.64
N LEU A 156 -7.44 3.64 -18.22
CA LEU A 156 -7.84 2.67 -19.23
C LEU A 156 -6.98 2.75 -20.51
N GLN A 157 -6.57 3.95 -20.92
CA GLN A 157 -5.62 4.12 -22.03
C GLN A 157 -4.24 3.56 -21.66
N GLU A 158 -3.74 3.87 -20.46
CA GLU A 158 -2.48 3.33 -19.95
C GLU A 158 -2.49 1.80 -19.93
N TYR A 159 -3.58 1.15 -19.45
CA TYR A 159 -3.69 -0.32 -19.43
C TYR A 159 -3.67 -0.94 -20.84
N ARG A 160 -4.32 -0.29 -21.82
CA ARG A 160 -4.30 -0.76 -23.21
C ARG A 160 -2.91 -0.65 -23.82
N GLU A 161 -2.23 0.49 -23.59
CA GLU A 161 -1.00 0.85 -24.26
C GLU A 161 0.28 0.29 -23.62
N ALA A 162 0.30 -0.01 -22.31
CA ALA A 162 1.44 -0.63 -21.65
C ALA A 162 1.75 -2.02 -22.24
N ASP A 163 3.03 -2.39 -22.38
CA ASP A 163 3.41 -3.76 -22.73
C ASP A 163 3.11 -4.72 -21.59
N TYR A 164 3.39 -4.30 -20.33
CA TYR A 164 3.12 -5.07 -19.13
C TYR A 164 2.52 -4.18 -18.05
N ILE A 165 1.77 -4.79 -17.11
CA ILE A 165 1.20 -4.13 -15.93
C ILE A 165 1.68 -4.90 -14.70
N SER A 166 2.44 -4.24 -13.84
CA SER A 166 2.89 -4.79 -12.56
C SER A 166 1.84 -4.54 -11.49
N VAL A 167 1.42 -5.61 -10.82
CA VAL A 167 0.37 -5.62 -9.80
C VAL A 167 0.86 -6.28 -8.52
N PRO A 168 0.46 -5.80 -7.32
CA PRO A 168 1.05 -6.26 -6.06
C PRO A 168 0.43 -7.54 -5.50
N SER A 169 -0.69 -8.02 -6.05
CA SER A 169 -1.42 -9.16 -5.48
C SER A 169 -2.28 -9.91 -6.49
N TYR A 170 -2.67 -11.14 -6.12
CA TYR A 170 -3.63 -11.92 -6.90
C TYR A 170 -5.00 -11.23 -6.96
N PHE A 171 -5.47 -10.62 -5.86
CA PHE A 171 -6.71 -9.84 -5.87
C PHE A 171 -6.69 -8.75 -6.96
N VAL A 172 -5.59 -8.00 -7.07
CA VAL A 172 -5.44 -6.99 -8.13
C VAL A 172 -5.40 -7.66 -9.49
N LYS A 173 -4.59 -8.70 -9.68
CA LYS A 173 -4.53 -9.45 -10.93
C LYS A 173 -5.92 -9.91 -11.39
N ASP A 174 -6.70 -10.52 -10.50
CA ASP A 174 -8.04 -11.03 -10.80
C ASP A 174 -9.01 -9.89 -11.17
N SER A 175 -8.87 -8.72 -10.53
CA SER A 175 -9.64 -7.54 -10.90
C SER A 175 -9.35 -7.05 -12.34
N PHE A 176 -8.10 -7.20 -12.82
CA PHE A 176 -7.72 -6.89 -14.20
C PHE A 176 -8.26 -7.93 -15.19
N ILE A 177 -8.12 -9.21 -14.87
CA ILE A 177 -8.64 -10.31 -15.69
C ILE A 177 -10.16 -10.18 -15.85
N SER A 178 -10.89 -9.86 -14.77
CA SER A 178 -12.34 -9.65 -14.81
C SER A 178 -12.79 -8.49 -15.72
N GLN A 179 -11.88 -7.60 -16.06
CA GLN A 179 -12.09 -6.47 -16.99
C GLN A 179 -11.49 -6.72 -18.38
N GLY A 180 -11.11 -7.97 -18.68
CA GLY A 180 -10.65 -8.40 -20.00
C GLY A 180 -9.19 -8.12 -20.32
N ILE A 181 -8.37 -7.76 -19.34
CA ILE A 181 -6.92 -7.62 -19.56
C ILE A 181 -6.27 -9.01 -19.64
N PRO A 182 -5.50 -9.29 -20.69
CA PRO A 182 -4.84 -10.58 -20.88
C PRO A 182 -3.87 -10.91 -19.74
N VAL A 183 -3.88 -12.17 -19.29
CA VAL A 183 -3.09 -12.62 -18.12
C VAL A 183 -1.58 -12.50 -18.33
N GLU A 184 -1.12 -12.67 -19.58
CA GLU A 184 0.28 -12.56 -19.98
C GLU A 184 0.84 -11.13 -19.87
N LYS A 185 -0.04 -10.14 -19.83
CA LYS A 185 0.31 -8.73 -19.59
C LYS A 185 0.56 -8.43 -18.10
N LEU A 186 0.11 -9.30 -17.19
CA LEU A 186 0.06 -9.05 -15.75
C LEU A 186 1.24 -9.69 -15.03
N LEU A 187 2.07 -8.85 -14.40
CA LEU A 187 3.23 -9.24 -13.62
C LEU A 187 2.92 -9.09 -12.13
N ILE A 188 2.94 -10.18 -11.37
CA ILE A 188 2.72 -10.10 -9.92
C ILE A 188 4.04 -9.84 -9.21
N ASN A 189 4.11 -8.73 -8.48
CA ASN A 189 5.24 -8.40 -7.63
C ASN A 189 4.79 -7.81 -6.27
N PRO A 190 4.58 -8.64 -5.24
CA PRO A 190 4.20 -8.18 -3.92
C PRO A 190 5.25 -7.26 -3.30
N TYR A 191 4.80 -6.21 -2.58
CA TYR A 191 5.67 -5.27 -1.90
C TYR A 191 6.53 -5.92 -0.82
N GLY A 192 7.53 -5.16 -0.33
CA GLY A 192 8.38 -5.55 0.78
C GLY A 192 8.13 -4.71 2.04
N ALA A 193 8.50 -5.25 3.19
CA ALA A 193 8.55 -4.52 4.45
C ALA A 193 9.91 -3.83 4.62
N SER A 194 9.90 -2.68 5.31
CA SER A 194 11.13 -1.99 5.70
C SER A 194 11.78 -2.68 6.89
N SER A 195 13.12 -2.76 6.87
CA SER A 195 13.92 -3.46 7.87
C SER A 195 13.83 -2.91 9.30
N PHE A 196 13.34 -1.70 9.49
CA PHE A 196 13.14 -1.13 10.81
C PHE A 196 11.84 -1.60 11.49
N PHE A 197 10.92 -2.26 10.77
CA PHE A 197 9.83 -3.00 11.40
C PHE A 197 10.34 -4.36 11.85
N THR A 198 10.59 -4.49 13.13
CA THR A 198 11.05 -5.72 13.78
C THR A 198 10.33 -5.91 15.10
N PRO A 199 10.19 -7.14 15.59
CA PRO A 199 9.67 -7.36 16.92
C PRO A 199 10.53 -6.64 17.97
N ALA A 200 9.93 -5.78 18.77
CA ALA A 200 10.60 -5.13 19.90
C ALA A 200 10.22 -5.81 21.22
N PRO A 201 11.17 -6.00 22.16
CA PRO A 201 10.85 -6.52 23.46
C PRO A 201 9.91 -5.55 24.21
N LYS A 202 8.85 -6.09 24.83
CA LYS A 202 7.97 -5.30 25.69
C LYS A 202 8.70 -4.97 27.00
N THR A 203 8.83 -3.68 27.35
CA THR A 203 9.29 -3.29 28.70
C THR A 203 8.28 -3.71 29.76
N ALA A 204 8.69 -3.72 31.05
CA ALA A 204 7.78 -4.06 32.14
C ALA A 204 6.53 -3.16 32.18
N GLU A 205 6.71 -1.86 31.88
CA GLU A 205 5.64 -0.86 31.82
C GLU A 205 4.71 -1.03 30.61
N GLN A 206 5.18 -1.66 29.54
CA GLN A 206 4.43 -1.92 28.31
C GLN A 206 3.66 -3.25 28.34
N LYS A 207 3.91 -4.09 29.36
CA LYS A 207 3.17 -5.33 29.56
C LYS A 207 1.76 -4.99 30.06
N SER A 208 0.80 -5.00 29.17
CA SER A 208 -0.63 -4.91 29.53
C SER A 208 -1.15 -6.28 29.92
N SER A 209 -2.06 -6.33 30.89
CA SER A 209 -2.86 -7.52 31.16
C SER A 209 -3.99 -7.71 30.15
N LYS A 210 -4.27 -6.67 29.32
CA LYS A 210 -5.33 -6.68 28.32
C LYS A 210 -4.82 -7.18 26.98
N PHE A 211 -5.67 -7.92 26.28
CA PHE A 211 -5.48 -8.31 24.89
C PHE A 211 -5.59 -7.07 23.98
N ARG A 212 -4.53 -6.75 23.25
CA ARG A 212 -4.44 -5.51 22.49
C ARG A 212 -4.65 -5.76 21.01
N ILE A 213 -5.77 -5.25 20.49
CA ILE A 213 -6.12 -5.31 19.07
C ILE A 213 -5.73 -3.97 18.42
N VAL A 214 -5.13 -3.99 17.24
CA VAL A 214 -4.75 -2.77 16.51
C VAL A 214 -5.38 -2.69 15.13
N TYR A 215 -5.94 -1.54 14.82
CA TYR A 215 -6.24 -1.07 13.50
C TYR A 215 -5.21 0.01 13.11
N LEU A 216 -4.55 -0.16 11.97
CA LEU A 216 -3.56 0.79 11.45
C LEU A 216 -3.98 1.28 10.07
N GLY A 217 -3.98 2.59 9.86
CA GLY A 217 -4.27 3.24 8.57
C GLY A 217 -5.28 4.37 8.70
N THR A 218 -5.66 4.96 7.57
CA THR A 218 -6.72 5.97 7.55
C THR A 218 -8.05 5.33 7.94
N LEU A 219 -8.73 5.88 8.93
CA LEU A 219 -10.05 5.46 9.35
C LEU A 219 -11.07 5.97 8.33
N SER A 220 -11.65 5.09 7.50
CA SER A 220 -12.56 5.44 6.39
C SER A 220 -13.46 4.26 6.01
N PHE A 221 -14.50 4.51 5.20
CA PHE A 221 -15.35 3.44 4.66
C PHE A 221 -14.58 2.49 3.75
N ARG A 222 -13.73 3.00 2.85
CA ARG A 222 -12.89 2.16 1.97
C ARG A 222 -12.07 1.15 2.77
N LYS A 223 -11.61 1.53 3.96
CA LYS A 223 -10.83 0.67 4.85
C LYS A 223 -11.70 -0.26 5.71
N GLY A 224 -13.01 -0.31 5.48
CA GLY A 224 -13.94 -1.24 6.11
C GLY A 224 -14.13 -1.05 7.62
N LEU A 225 -13.83 0.14 8.13
CA LEU A 225 -13.81 0.39 9.57
C LEU A 225 -15.14 0.09 10.25
N ILE A 226 -16.26 0.33 9.55
CA ILE A 226 -17.60 0.04 10.08
C ILE A 226 -17.78 -1.45 10.42
N TYR A 227 -17.28 -2.34 9.56
CA TYR A 227 -17.36 -3.79 9.78
C TYR A 227 -16.49 -4.26 10.94
N PHE A 228 -15.40 -3.52 11.23
CA PHE A 228 -14.61 -3.77 12.42
C PHE A 228 -15.35 -3.29 13.69
N PHE A 229 -16.00 -2.14 13.65
CA PHE A 229 -16.84 -1.68 14.77
C PHE A 229 -17.99 -2.63 15.06
N GLU A 230 -18.68 -3.11 14.03
CA GLU A 230 -19.73 -4.10 14.15
C GLU A 230 -19.18 -5.42 14.73
N ALA A 231 -18.00 -5.86 14.26
CA ALA A 231 -17.34 -7.06 14.81
C ALA A 231 -17.04 -6.91 16.31
N LEU A 232 -16.49 -5.77 16.73
CA LEU A 232 -16.26 -5.48 18.15
C LEU A 232 -17.55 -5.48 18.97
N GLY A 233 -18.68 -5.12 18.34
CA GLY A 233 -20.02 -5.20 18.94
C GLY A 233 -20.55 -6.62 19.14
N LEU A 234 -20.05 -7.58 18.35
CA LEU A 234 -20.45 -9.00 18.41
C LEU A 234 -19.59 -9.82 19.38
N LEU A 235 -18.48 -9.26 19.91
CA LEU A 235 -17.62 -10.00 20.83
C LEU A 235 -18.35 -10.33 22.14
N SER A 236 -18.25 -11.59 22.55
CA SER A 236 -18.71 -12.07 23.86
C SER A 236 -17.68 -11.76 24.97
N LEU A 237 -16.57 -11.11 24.64
CA LEU A 237 -15.51 -10.75 25.57
C LEU A 237 -15.89 -9.52 26.41
N SER A 238 -15.63 -9.57 27.71
CA SER A 238 -15.79 -8.40 28.58
C SER A 238 -14.81 -7.29 28.20
N GLU A 239 -15.26 -6.04 28.10
CA GLU A 239 -14.47 -4.87 27.65
C GLU A 239 -13.24 -4.58 28.52
N ASN A 240 -13.19 -5.08 29.75
CA ASN A 240 -12.02 -4.96 30.62
C ASN A 240 -10.88 -5.91 30.25
N LEU A 241 -11.13 -6.95 29.45
CA LEU A 241 -10.13 -7.95 29.02
C LEU A 241 -9.32 -7.55 27.80
N TYR A 242 -9.80 -6.58 27.00
CA TYR A 242 -9.13 -6.13 25.80
C TYR A 242 -9.16 -4.62 25.63
N GLU A 243 -8.30 -4.11 24.77
CA GLU A 243 -8.31 -2.73 24.30
C GLU A 243 -8.06 -2.66 22.79
N VAL A 244 -8.59 -1.64 22.14
CA VAL A 244 -8.46 -1.46 20.70
C VAL A 244 -7.72 -0.17 20.41
N TRP A 245 -6.59 -0.26 19.72
CA TRP A 245 -5.80 0.87 19.27
C TRP A 245 -6.14 1.23 17.83
N PHE A 246 -6.56 2.47 17.61
CA PHE A 246 -6.79 3.05 16.27
C PHE A 246 -5.66 4.03 15.98
N ILE A 247 -4.76 3.62 15.07
CA ILE A 247 -3.58 4.40 14.67
C ILE A 247 -3.77 4.90 13.25
N GLY A 248 -3.87 6.23 13.08
CA GLY A 248 -4.00 6.88 11.78
C GLY A 248 -4.90 8.10 11.78
N ASN A 249 -5.04 8.71 10.60
CA ASN A 249 -5.90 9.87 10.43
C ASN A 249 -7.37 9.44 10.30
N ILE A 250 -8.28 10.24 10.83
CA ILE A 250 -9.74 10.02 10.73
C ILE A 250 -10.25 10.83 9.52
N ALA A 251 -10.80 10.15 8.52
CA ALA A 251 -11.47 10.79 7.41
C ALA A 251 -12.78 11.46 7.88
N ALA A 252 -13.16 12.55 7.23
CA ALA A 252 -14.32 13.32 7.67
C ALA A 252 -15.63 12.52 7.65
N GLU A 253 -15.79 11.67 6.64
CA GLU A 253 -16.99 10.87 6.43
C GLU A 253 -17.26 9.81 7.50
N ILE A 254 -16.20 9.34 8.23
CA ILE A 254 -16.37 8.28 9.24
C ILE A 254 -16.59 8.82 10.65
N LYS A 255 -16.35 10.12 10.90
CA LYS A 255 -16.46 10.71 12.24
C LYS A 255 -17.81 10.45 12.94
N PRO A 256 -18.97 10.66 12.28
CA PRO A 256 -20.27 10.40 12.91
C PRO A 256 -20.44 8.94 13.33
N ILE A 257 -19.84 8.02 12.55
CA ILE A 257 -19.91 6.58 12.85
C ILE A 257 -19.03 6.27 14.07
N ILE A 258 -17.84 6.85 14.18
CA ILE A 258 -16.98 6.68 15.36
C ILE A 258 -17.73 7.11 16.62
N GLU A 259 -18.35 8.29 16.63
CA GLU A 259 -19.09 8.78 17.79
C GLU A 259 -20.25 7.86 18.20
N LYS A 260 -20.87 7.18 17.23
CA LYS A 260 -21.95 6.21 17.50
C LYS A 260 -21.46 4.91 18.14
N TYR A 261 -20.26 4.44 17.74
CA TYR A 261 -19.76 3.11 18.10
C TYR A 261 -18.71 3.12 19.19
N LYS A 262 -18.02 4.25 19.44
CA LYS A 262 -16.87 4.32 20.36
C LYS A 262 -17.21 3.81 21.75
N ARG A 263 -16.23 3.19 22.40
CA ARG A 263 -16.30 2.62 23.75
C ARG A 263 -15.09 3.05 24.57
N ASP A 264 -15.14 2.89 25.88
CA ASP A 264 -14.09 3.34 26.81
C ASP A 264 -12.75 2.60 26.62
N ASN A 265 -12.78 1.36 26.12
CA ASN A 265 -11.60 0.58 25.82
C ASN A 265 -11.02 0.83 24.40
N TRP A 266 -11.50 1.84 23.68
CA TRP A 266 -10.98 2.25 22.36
C TRP A 266 -10.08 3.47 22.49
N ILE A 267 -8.85 3.35 21.98
CA ILE A 267 -7.81 4.38 22.09
C ILE A 267 -7.46 4.89 20.70
N PHE A 268 -7.80 6.14 20.40
CA PHE A 268 -7.48 6.82 19.14
C PHE A 268 -6.16 7.57 19.29
N MET A 269 -5.09 7.02 18.72
CA MET A 269 -3.72 7.53 18.89
C MET A 269 -3.34 8.58 17.84
N GLY A 270 -4.18 8.80 16.82
CA GLY A 270 -3.84 9.67 15.71
C GLY A 270 -2.67 9.11 14.87
N LYS A 271 -1.95 9.99 14.19
CA LYS A 271 -0.80 9.61 13.36
C LYS A 271 0.46 9.48 14.20
N ILE A 272 1.07 8.32 14.21
CA ILE A 272 2.38 8.05 14.83
C ILE A 272 3.47 8.22 13.77
N ASP A 273 4.66 8.68 14.17
CA ASP A 273 5.81 8.75 13.27
C ASP A 273 6.18 7.35 12.76
N HIS A 274 6.55 7.28 11.49
CA HIS A 274 6.79 6.02 10.81
C HIS A 274 7.93 5.20 11.44
N TYR A 275 8.96 5.87 11.98
CA TYR A 275 10.10 5.21 12.60
C TYR A 275 9.81 4.75 14.05
N GLU A 276 8.84 5.36 14.71
CA GLU A 276 8.40 4.98 16.05
C GLU A 276 7.33 3.88 16.02
N LEU A 277 6.62 3.77 14.89
CA LEU A 277 5.45 2.91 14.72
C LEU A 277 5.73 1.46 15.11
N GLY A 278 6.90 0.90 14.76
CA GLY A 278 7.28 -0.47 15.09
C GLY A 278 7.25 -0.77 16.60
N THR A 279 7.63 0.21 17.44
CA THR A 279 7.58 0.08 18.90
C THR A 279 6.15 -0.05 19.42
N TYR A 280 5.22 0.73 18.85
CA TYR A 280 3.79 0.62 19.21
C TYR A 280 3.19 -0.69 18.72
N LEU A 281 3.46 -1.09 17.47
CA LEU A 281 2.93 -2.32 16.91
C LEU A 281 3.38 -3.56 17.70
N SER A 282 4.64 -3.61 18.11
CA SER A 282 5.19 -4.73 18.90
C SER A 282 4.51 -4.93 20.25
N GLN A 283 3.74 -3.95 20.73
CA GLN A 283 2.95 -4.07 21.95
C GLN A 283 1.59 -4.74 21.72
N CYS A 284 1.17 -4.88 20.45
CA CYS A 284 -0.15 -5.41 20.11
C CYS A 284 -0.11 -6.94 19.98
N ASP A 285 -1.28 -7.55 20.12
CA ASP A 285 -1.44 -9.00 20.04
C ASP A 285 -1.99 -9.42 18.69
N LEU A 286 -2.86 -8.60 18.10
CA LEU A 286 -3.58 -8.91 16.87
C LEU A 286 -3.85 -7.64 16.05
N GLY A 287 -3.62 -7.68 14.75
CA GLY A 287 -4.01 -6.63 13.81
C GLY A 287 -5.31 -6.97 13.08
N VAL A 288 -6.10 -5.95 12.73
CA VAL A 288 -7.30 -6.13 11.90
C VAL A 288 -7.26 -5.17 10.71
N GLN A 289 -7.37 -5.73 9.49
CA GLN A 289 -7.42 -5.00 8.22
C GLN A 289 -8.67 -5.38 7.43
N PRO A 290 -9.82 -4.75 7.74
CA PRO A 290 -11.13 -5.14 7.20
C PRO A 290 -11.45 -4.45 5.85
N SER A 291 -10.43 -4.02 5.11
CA SER A 291 -10.57 -3.15 3.93
C SER A 291 -11.47 -3.73 2.86
N ILE A 292 -12.27 -2.86 2.25
CA ILE A 292 -13.16 -3.18 1.13
C ILE A 292 -12.36 -3.30 -0.17
N GLU A 293 -11.35 -2.46 -0.33
CA GLU A 293 -10.47 -2.45 -1.50
C GLU A 293 -9.08 -1.93 -1.15
N GLU A 294 -8.07 -2.73 -1.50
CA GLU A 294 -6.65 -2.38 -1.47
C GLU A 294 -5.90 -3.11 -2.58
N GLY A 295 -4.75 -2.63 -2.98
CA GLY A 295 -3.89 -3.41 -3.88
C GLY A 295 -3.16 -4.51 -3.14
N LEU A 296 -2.27 -4.09 -2.24
CA LEU A 296 -1.62 -4.88 -1.21
C LEU A 296 -1.42 -3.97 -0.01
N SER A 297 -2.06 -4.30 1.10
CA SER A 297 -1.97 -3.48 2.31
C SER A 297 -0.58 -3.55 2.92
N MET A 298 0.17 -2.44 2.83
CA MET A 298 1.48 -2.30 3.48
C MET A 298 1.40 -2.51 4.99
N VAL A 299 0.24 -2.23 5.58
CA VAL A 299 -0.01 -2.43 7.01
C VAL A 299 0.12 -3.89 7.41
N ILE A 300 -0.32 -4.82 6.57
CA ILE A 300 -0.15 -6.27 6.81
C ILE A 300 1.34 -6.61 6.94
N LEU A 301 2.17 -6.11 6.02
CA LEU A 301 3.61 -6.31 6.05
C LEU A 301 4.24 -5.72 7.33
N GLN A 302 3.83 -4.51 7.71
CA GLN A 302 4.35 -3.82 8.91
C GLN A 302 3.99 -4.55 10.21
N LEU A 303 2.71 -4.96 10.36
CA LEU A 303 2.24 -5.71 11.52
C LEU A 303 2.94 -7.06 11.64
N MET A 304 2.93 -7.85 10.58
CA MET A 304 3.56 -9.16 10.57
C MET A 304 5.06 -9.08 10.80
N SER A 305 5.76 -8.04 10.31
CA SER A 305 7.18 -7.79 10.61
C SER A 305 7.43 -7.58 12.10
N CYS A 306 6.48 -6.98 12.82
CA CYS A 306 6.53 -6.78 14.26
C CYS A 306 5.98 -7.99 15.06
N ALA A 307 5.86 -9.16 14.44
CA ALA A 307 5.28 -10.38 15.01
C ALA A 307 3.82 -10.19 15.48
N VAL A 308 3.04 -9.36 14.80
CA VAL A 308 1.61 -9.16 15.03
C VAL A 308 0.83 -9.81 13.88
N PRO A 309 0.18 -10.95 14.09
CA PRO A 309 -0.65 -11.59 13.07
C PRO A 309 -1.85 -10.72 12.74
N VAL A 310 -2.39 -10.88 11.54
CA VAL A 310 -3.43 -9.99 11.02
C VAL A 310 -4.65 -10.80 10.58
N ILE A 311 -5.84 -10.38 11.00
CA ILE A 311 -7.10 -10.74 10.35
C ILE A 311 -7.30 -9.75 9.21
N ALA A 312 -7.26 -10.24 7.98
CA ALA A 312 -7.36 -9.43 6.78
C ALA A 312 -8.50 -9.90 5.88
N THR A 313 -9.18 -8.99 5.21
CA THR A 313 -10.18 -9.37 4.22
C THR A 313 -9.55 -9.85 2.92
N THR A 314 -10.30 -10.62 2.12
CA THR A 314 -9.90 -11.13 0.79
C THR A 314 -9.42 -10.02 -0.15
N ASN A 315 -9.93 -8.79 0.00
CA ASN A 315 -9.66 -7.67 -0.89
C ASN A 315 -8.48 -6.78 -0.44
N THR A 316 -7.66 -7.24 0.50
CA THR A 316 -6.47 -6.51 0.98
C THR A 316 -5.18 -6.90 0.26
N GLY A 317 -5.22 -7.90 -0.63
CA GLY A 317 -4.03 -8.56 -1.14
C GLY A 317 -3.33 -9.43 -0.09
N GLY A 318 -3.88 -9.52 1.12
CA GLY A 318 -3.30 -10.27 2.25
C GLY A 318 -3.08 -11.76 1.96
N ALA A 319 -3.92 -12.38 1.15
CA ALA A 319 -3.78 -13.78 0.74
C ALA A 319 -2.47 -14.11 -0.01
N ASN A 320 -1.75 -13.11 -0.52
CA ASN A 320 -0.41 -13.29 -1.09
C ASN A 320 0.68 -13.49 -0.02
N ILE A 321 0.42 -13.01 1.20
CA ILE A 321 1.40 -12.93 2.30
C ILE A 321 0.99 -13.84 3.44
N ILE A 322 -0.27 -13.75 3.86
CA ILE A 322 -0.83 -14.52 4.97
C ILE A 322 -1.08 -15.95 4.51
N GLN A 323 -0.48 -16.89 5.22
CA GLN A 323 -0.92 -18.28 5.19
C GLN A 323 -2.06 -18.43 6.20
N ASP A 324 -3.28 -18.64 5.69
CA ASP A 324 -4.50 -18.63 6.48
C ASP A 324 -4.45 -19.59 7.66
N ASN A 325 -4.88 -19.13 8.83
CA ASN A 325 -4.85 -19.80 10.13
C ASN A 325 -3.44 -20.23 10.62
N VAL A 326 -2.36 -19.85 9.92
CA VAL A 326 -0.95 -20.15 10.28
C VAL A 326 -0.18 -18.89 10.63
N SER A 327 -0.19 -17.87 9.76
CA SER A 327 0.53 -16.61 9.97
C SER A 327 -0.39 -15.39 10.10
N GLY A 328 -1.68 -15.60 10.10
CA GLY A 328 -2.78 -14.66 10.18
C GLY A 328 -4.06 -15.33 9.71
N CYS A 329 -5.13 -14.57 9.52
CA CYS A 329 -6.43 -15.09 9.06
C CYS A 329 -6.95 -14.30 7.87
N ILE A 330 -7.58 -14.98 6.91
CA ILE A 330 -8.28 -14.36 5.79
C ILE A 330 -9.79 -14.54 5.98
N VAL A 331 -10.51 -13.44 5.93
CA VAL A 331 -11.98 -13.42 6.10
C VAL A 331 -12.65 -12.75 4.90
N PRO A 332 -13.93 -13.05 4.62
CA PRO A 332 -14.66 -12.34 3.57
C PRO A 332 -14.78 -10.83 3.87
N VAL A 333 -14.85 -10.01 2.84
CA VAL A 333 -15.19 -8.59 2.99
C VAL A 333 -16.60 -8.45 3.57
N ARG A 334 -16.84 -7.35 4.31
CA ARG A 334 -18.16 -7.02 4.87
C ARG A 334 -18.70 -8.12 5.80
N SER A 335 -17.83 -8.84 6.50
CA SER A 335 -18.20 -9.94 7.40
C SER A 335 -17.80 -9.68 8.85
N PRO A 336 -18.56 -8.86 9.61
CA PRO A 336 -18.27 -8.60 11.01
C PRO A 336 -18.20 -9.87 11.85
N ALA A 337 -19.13 -10.83 11.61
CA ALA A 337 -19.18 -12.10 12.35
C ALA A 337 -17.87 -12.91 12.18
N ALA A 338 -17.32 -13.01 10.96
CA ALA A 338 -16.09 -13.73 10.70
C ALA A 338 -14.87 -13.03 11.38
N ILE A 339 -14.86 -11.69 11.44
CA ILE A 339 -13.82 -10.94 12.15
C ILE A 339 -13.94 -11.21 13.66
N ALA A 340 -15.14 -11.14 14.23
CA ALA A 340 -15.40 -11.39 15.66
C ALA A 340 -14.99 -12.81 16.07
N GLU A 341 -15.41 -13.81 15.29
CA GLU A 341 -15.05 -15.23 15.50
C GLU A 341 -13.52 -15.42 15.57
N LYS A 342 -12.77 -14.82 14.64
CA LYS A 342 -11.31 -14.95 14.62
C LYS A 342 -10.65 -14.20 15.78
N ILE A 343 -11.18 -13.06 16.21
CA ILE A 343 -10.70 -12.35 17.41
C ILE A 343 -10.89 -13.24 18.65
N GLU A 344 -12.08 -13.80 18.88
CA GLU A 344 -12.37 -14.66 20.03
C GLU A 344 -11.57 -15.95 19.99
N GLN A 345 -11.46 -16.60 18.81
CA GLN A 345 -10.62 -17.77 18.64
C GLN A 345 -9.19 -17.51 19.12
N LEU A 346 -8.57 -16.43 18.66
CA LEU A 346 -7.17 -16.11 19.01
C LEU A 346 -7.01 -15.58 20.44
N PHE A 347 -8.05 -14.98 21.00
CA PHE A 347 -8.07 -14.58 22.41
C PHE A 347 -8.03 -15.79 23.35
N TYR A 348 -8.86 -16.81 23.07
CA TYR A 348 -8.95 -18.01 23.93
C TYR A 348 -7.84 -19.05 23.68
N HIS A 349 -7.23 -19.06 22.48
CA HIS A 349 -6.20 -20.03 22.11
C HIS A 349 -4.80 -19.37 22.05
N THR A 350 -4.26 -19.04 23.22
CA THR A 350 -2.98 -18.31 23.36
C THR A 350 -1.79 -19.04 22.74
N ASP A 351 -1.76 -20.37 22.74
CA ASP A 351 -0.71 -21.16 22.10
C ASP A 351 -0.77 -21.02 20.58
N GLN A 352 -1.97 -21.05 20.00
CA GLN A 352 -2.19 -20.78 18.57
C GLN A 352 -1.73 -19.38 18.20
N LEU A 353 -2.12 -18.38 18.99
CA LEU A 353 -1.69 -16.99 18.77
C LEU A 353 -0.16 -16.88 18.85
N SER A 354 0.48 -17.51 19.83
CA SER A 354 1.94 -17.47 19.98
C SER A 354 2.66 -18.10 18.78
N ALA A 355 2.18 -19.24 18.30
CA ALA A 355 2.69 -19.88 17.08
C ALA A 355 2.49 -18.98 15.85
N MET A 356 1.31 -18.37 15.71
CA MET A 356 0.96 -17.48 14.61
C MET A 356 1.82 -16.21 14.60
N LYS A 357 2.14 -15.62 15.76
CA LYS A 357 3.08 -14.49 15.90
C LYS A 357 4.47 -14.81 15.32
N LYS A 358 5.01 -15.98 15.64
CA LYS A 358 6.31 -16.44 15.12
C LYS A 358 6.25 -16.67 13.60
N ALA A 359 5.19 -17.33 13.14
CA ALA A 359 4.98 -17.59 11.71
C ALA A 359 4.82 -16.28 10.90
N ALA A 360 4.12 -15.29 11.44
CA ALA A 360 3.96 -13.98 10.81
C ALA A 360 5.31 -13.29 10.57
N ALA A 361 6.14 -13.15 11.60
CA ALA A 361 7.46 -12.53 11.47
C ALA A 361 8.37 -13.29 10.49
N SER A 362 8.43 -14.61 10.63
CA SER A 362 9.22 -15.49 9.74
C SER A 362 8.80 -15.36 8.28
N LYS A 363 7.50 -15.26 8.01
CA LYS A 363 6.96 -15.12 6.64
C LYS A 363 7.48 -13.86 5.96
N ILE A 364 7.54 -12.74 6.68
CA ILE A 364 8.04 -11.49 6.12
C ILE A 364 9.55 -11.54 5.90
N GLN A 365 10.30 -12.04 6.87
CA GLN A 365 11.76 -12.13 6.79
C GLN A 365 12.24 -13.02 5.64
N ASN A 366 11.46 -14.04 5.28
CA ASN A 366 11.79 -15.05 4.28
C ASN A 366 11.02 -14.88 2.97
N GLY A 367 10.91 -13.67 2.43
CA GLY A 367 10.36 -13.47 1.09
C GLY A 367 9.59 -12.18 0.84
N PHE A 368 9.41 -11.33 1.87
CA PHE A 368 8.68 -10.07 1.73
C PHE A 368 9.45 -8.87 2.29
N THR A 369 10.77 -8.85 2.12
CA THR A 369 11.61 -7.67 2.31
C THR A 369 11.66 -6.84 1.02
N TRP A 370 12.12 -5.59 1.10
CA TRP A 370 12.39 -4.79 -0.11
C TRP A 370 13.47 -5.41 -0.99
N ASN A 371 14.41 -6.16 -0.44
CA ASN A 371 15.38 -6.92 -1.25
C ASN A 371 14.68 -8.00 -2.08
N ASP A 372 13.80 -8.80 -1.46
CA ASP A 372 13.03 -9.83 -2.18
C ASP A 372 12.14 -9.22 -3.27
N TYR A 373 11.55 -8.04 -3.01
CA TYR A 373 10.81 -7.27 -4.02
C TYR A 373 11.69 -6.90 -5.21
N GLY A 374 12.89 -6.36 -4.94
CA GLY A 374 13.88 -6.00 -5.95
C GLY A 374 14.34 -7.19 -6.78
N ASP A 375 14.68 -8.30 -6.13
CA ASP A 375 15.16 -9.52 -6.78
C ASP A 375 14.09 -10.12 -7.71
N ARG A 376 12.83 -10.15 -7.27
CA ARG A 376 11.69 -10.57 -8.12
C ARG A 376 11.55 -9.65 -9.34
N TYR A 377 11.68 -8.33 -9.14
CA TYR A 377 11.58 -7.36 -10.23
C TYR A 377 12.71 -7.56 -11.25
N ILE A 378 13.96 -7.71 -10.79
CA ILE A 378 15.13 -7.96 -11.65
C ILE A 378 14.96 -9.24 -12.47
N ASN A 379 14.49 -10.30 -11.85
CA ASN A 379 14.22 -11.56 -12.54
C ASN A 379 13.14 -11.40 -13.63
N THR A 380 12.13 -10.58 -13.37
CA THR A 380 11.09 -10.23 -14.35
C THR A 380 11.67 -9.42 -15.52
N LEU A 381 12.49 -8.40 -15.20
CA LEU A 381 13.14 -7.58 -16.23
C LEU A 381 14.04 -8.41 -17.16
N ARG A 382 14.80 -9.37 -16.61
CA ARG A 382 15.63 -10.29 -17.42
C ARG A 382 14.80 -11.08 -18.43
N LYS A 383 13.62 -11.58 -18.01
CA LYS A 383 12.71 -12.31 -18.92
C LYS A 383 12.14 -11.39 -20.01
N ILE A 384 11.82 -10.13 -19.69
CA ILE A 384 11.27 -9.16 -20.66
C ILE A 384 12.31 -8.72 -21.71
N ILE A 385 13.58 -8.62 -21.31
CA ILE A 385 14.65 -8.11 -22.16
C ILE A 385 15.25 -9.22 -23.06
N HIS A 386 15.28 -10.45 -22.57
CA HIS A 386 15.96 -11.57 -23.24
C HIS A 386 15.00 -12.64 -23.79
N GLY A 387 13.70 -12.56 -23.51
CA GLY A 387 12.64 -13.37 -24.11
C GLY A 387 11.98 -12.65 -25.25
#